data_4daff8757f3d53051ec165a531cf4ae2
#
_entry.id   4daff8757f3d53051ec165a531cf4ae2
#
_cell.length_a   1.000
_cell.length_b   1.000
_cell.length_c   1.000
_cell.angle_alpha   90.00
_cell.angle_beta   90.00
_cell.angle_gamma   90.00
#
_symmetry.space_group_name_H-M   'P 1'
#
loop_
_entity.id
_entity.type
_entity.pdbx_description
1 polymer ?
#
loop_
_entity_poly.entity_id
_entity_poly.type
_entity_poly.pdbx_seq_one_letter_code
_entity_poly.pdbx_strand_id
1 'polypeptide(L)'
;MNPDENLKKTTLRDVPLFSEMDVSHLREISDISRIVQFKKNQHIFIENDEYRGFYIVLKGSVKIYRISAEGKEYILHLRIPPQPFADVPLFEEGGNYPANAQVLEDSLLLFIPVQEFTELIRKNPSIAFKMLAGFAKRMRNMTNKMEEISTKEVSSRLARFILGGIEKNGSIKLPEPFLRLTISKATVATYLGTITETLSRTFKKFQDEKIIVVDGKKIFVKDLKKLKQICK
;
A
#
# COMPACT_ATOMS: atom_id res chain seq x y z
N MET A 1 1.24 4.50 28.73
CA MET A 1 1.41 3.64 27.54
C MET A 1 2.51 4.28 26.72
N ASN A 2 3.57 3.54 26.39
CA ASN A 2 4.72 4.06 25.66
C ASN A 2 4.26 4.50 24.25
N PRO A 3 4.59 5.74 23.78
CA PRO A 3 4.22 6.21 22.44
C PRO A 3 4.61 5.22 21.32
N ASP A 4 5.75 4.56 21.47
CA ASP A 4 6.26 3.57 20.54
C ASP A 4 5.38 2.30 20.46
N GLU A 5 4.85 1.84 21.59
CA GLU A 5 3.94 0.69 21.59
C GLU A 5 2.60 0.99 20.91
N ASN A 6 2.10 2.21 21.11
CA ASN A 6 0.86 2.63 20.45
C ASN A 6 1.05 2.73 18.94
N LEU A 7 2.18 3.28 18.49
CA LEU A 7 2.53 3.38 17.07
C LEU A 7 2.65 2.00 16.43
N LYS A 8 3.32 1.03 17.09
CA LYS A 8 3.43 -0.36 16.61
C LYS A 8 2.05 -0.98 16.41
N LYS A 9 1.20 -0.95 17.44
CA LYS A 9 -0.13 -1.60 17.44
C LYS A 9 -1.07 -1.00 16.40
N THR A 10 -1.09 0.32 16.26
CA THR A 10 -1.92 1.01 15.26
C THR A 10 -1.47 0.65 13.85
N THR A 11 -0.15 0.68 13.61
CA THR A 11 0.40 0.38 12.29
C THR A 11 0.19 -1.08 11.90
N LEU A 12 0.42 -2.04 12.82
CA LEU A 12 0.25 -3.47 12.52
C LEU A 12 -1.18 -3.81 12.08
N ARG A 13 -2.20 -3.14 12.65
CA ARG A 13 -3.60 -3.33 12.27
C ARG A 13 -3.89 -2.90 10.83
N ASP A 14 -3.18 -1.89 10.34
CA ASP A 14 -3.37 -1.34 8.99
C ASP A 14 -2.54 -2.06 7.92
N VAL A 15 -1.66 -2.98 8.33
CA VAL A 15 -0.86 -3.80 7.40
C VAL A 15 -1.73 -4.87 6.76
N PRO A 16 -1.82 -4.92 5.41
CA PRO A 16 -2.66 -5.89 4.72
C PRO A 16 -2.36 -7.35 5.07
N LEU A 17 -1.10 -7.67 5.36
CA LEU A 17 -0.64 -9.01 5.77
C LEU A 17 -1.29 -9.47 7.10
N PHE A 18 -1.61 -8.53 7.97
CA PHE A 18 -2.15 -8.77 9.31
C PHE A 18 -3.63 -8.40 9.45
N SER A 19 -4.31 -8.10 8.35
CA SER A 19 -5.70 -7.60 8.35
C SER A 19 -6.73 -8.55 8.98
N GLU A 20 -6.42 -9.84 9.02
CA GLU A 20 -7.30 -10.88 9.59
C GLU A 20 -6.90 -11.29 11.01
N MET A 21 -5.91 -10.61 11.61
CA MET A 21 -5.41 -10.93 12.94
C MET A 21 -6.22 -10.30 14.06
N ASP A 22 -6.36 -11.03 15.15
CA ASP A 22 -6.96 -10.55 16.38
C ASP A 22 -5.98 -9.67 17.16
N VAL A 23 -6.50 -8.87 18.10
CA VAL A 23 -5.69 -7.94 18.91
C VAL A 23 -4.59 -8.67 19.69
N SER A 24 -4.85 -9.91 20.16
CA SER A 24 -3.85 -10.74 20.84
C SER A 24 -2.68 -11.10 19.95
N HIS A 25 -2.94 -11.55 18.71
CA HIS A 25 -1.90 -11.86 17.73
C HIS A 25 -1.05 -10.64 17.36
N LEU A 26 -1.72 -9.48 17.15
CA LEU A 26 -1.01 -8.23 16.86
C LEU A 26 -0.12 -7.78 18.02
N ARG A 27 -0.54 -8.07 19.27
CA ARG A 27 0.28 -7.81 20.46
C ARG A 27 1.52 -8.69 20.47
N GLU A 28 1.37 -10.01 20.27
CA GLU A 28 2.49 -10.94 20.22
C GLU A 28 3.52 -10.55 19.15
N ILE A 29 3.06 -10.11 17.95
CA ILE A 29 3.94 -9.61 16.90
C ILE A 29 4.60 -8.28 17.30
N SER A 30 3.87 -7.38 17.95
CA SER A 30 4.41 -6.12 18.47
C SER A 30 5.53 -6.34 19.49
N ASP A 31 5.38 -7.35 20.36
CA ASP A 31 6.32 -7.62 21.44
C ASP A 31 7.68 -8.11 20.90
N ILE A 32 7.71 -8.87 19.80
CA ILE A 32 8.96 -9.31 19.14
C ILE A 32 9.54 -8.28 18.17
N SER A 33 8.77 -7.25 17.80
CA SER A 33 9.19 -6.26 16.81
C SER A 33 10.00 -5.12 17.44
N ARG A 34 10.87 -4.49 16.62
CA ARG A 34 11.77 -3.39 17.05
C ARG A 34 11.62 -2.21 16.13
N ILE A 35 11.51 -1.00 16.69
CA ILE A 35 11.57 0.24 15.90
C ILE A 35 13.03 0.54 15.59
N VAL A 36 13.34 0.73 14.31
CA VAL A 36 14.67 1.07 13.81
C VAL A 36 14.60 2.36 12.98
N GLN A 37 15.64 3.19 13.13
CA GLN A 37 15.73 4.47 12.43
C GLN A 37 16.82 4.43 11.37
N PHE A 38 16.54 5.02 10.23
CA PHE A 38 17.50 5.18 9.14
C PHE A 38 17.53 6.63 8.67
N LYS A 39 18.75 7.13 8.40
CA LYS A 39 18.95 8.43 7.78
C LYS A 39 18.82 8.32 6.27
N LYS A 40 18.40 9.41 5.64
CA LYS A 40 18.27 9.52 4.18
C LYS A 40 19.47 8.89 3.47
N ASN A 41 19.20 8.10 2.44
CA ASN A 41 20.16 7.36 1.60
C ASN A 41 20.88 6.19 2.30
N GLN A 42 20.57 5.84 3.55
CA GLN A 42 21.11 4.62 4.15
C GLN A 42 20.48 3.36 3.52
N HIS A 43 21.30 2.33 3.32
CA HIS A 43 20.82 0.99 2.97
C HIS A 43 20.30 0.29 4.21
N ILE A 44 19.18 -0.40 4.04
CA ILE A 44 18.59 -1.26 5.07
C ILE A 44 19.22 -2.65 4.98
N PHE A 45 19.36 -3.15 3.75
CA PHE A 45 20.07 -4.36 3.37
C PHE A 45 20.44 -4.30 1.88
N ILE A 46 21.36 -5.16 1.47
CA ILE A 46 21.84 -5.31 0.09
C ILE A 46 21.38 -6.68 -0.45
N GLU A 47 21.21 -6.79 -1.75
CA GLU A 47 20.89 -8.03 -2.45
C GLU A 47 21.92 -9.11 -2.09
N ASN A 48 21.46 -10.32 -1.77
CA ASN A 48 22.22 -11.48 -1.26
C ASN A 48 22.72 -11.37 0.19
N ASP A 49 22.45 -10.30 0.94
CA ASP A 49 22.67 -10.31 2.39
C ASP A 49 21.82 -11.41 3.03
N GLU A 50 22.33 -11.98 4.16
CA GLU A 50 21.58 -12.94 4.97
C GLU A 50 20.22 -12.38 5.41
N TYR A 51 19.15 -13.14 5.19
CA TYR A 51 17.81 -12.73 5.57
C TYR A 51 17.62 -12.75 7.09
N ARG A 52 17.42 -11.58 7.68
CA ARG A 52 17.25 -11.40 9.12
C ARG A 52 15.82 -11.13 9.54
N GLY A 53 14.94 -10.78 8.58
CA GLY A 53 13.57 -10.47 8.83
C GLY A 53 13.00 -9.46 7.84
N PHE A 54 11.78 -9.03 8.09
CA PHE A 54 11.05 -8.10 7.25
C PHE A 54 10.72 -6.79 7.97
N TYR A 55 10.28 -5.82 7.22
CA TYR A 55 10.09 -4.46 7.72
C TYR A 55 8.70 -3.93 7.35
N ILE A 56 8.19 -3.00 8.16
CA ILE A 56 7.01 -2.19 7.87
C ILE A 56 7.41 -0.72 7.96
N VAL A 57 7.03 0.09 6.99
CA VAL A 57 7.31 1.53 7.02
C VAL A 57 6.34 2.19 8.00
N LEU A 58 6.88 2.81 9.06
CA LEU A 58 6.13 3.62 10.03
C LEU A 58 6.10 5.10 9.61
N LYS A 59 7.25 5.59 9.11
CA LYS A 59 7.42 6.96 8.62
C LYS A 59 8.50 6.98 7.54
N GLY A 60 8.37 7.87 6.57
CA GLY A 60 9.32 8.02 5.47
C GLY A 60 8.98 7.16 4.27
N SER A 61 9.99 6.85 3.45
CA SER A 61 9.82 6.08 2.22
C SER A 61 11.07 5.26 1.90
N VAL A 62 10.84 4.08 1.31
CA VAL A 62 11.88 3.09 0.98
C VAL A 62 11.76 2.71 -0.49
N LYS A 63 12.88 2.70 -1.22
CA LYS A 63 12.98 2.06 -2.54
C LYS A 63 13.52 0.65 -2.40
N ILE A 64 12.90 -0.28 -3.12
CA ILE A 64 13.39 -1.63 -3.34
C ILE A 64 13.85 -1.69 -4.80
N TYR A 65 15.09 -2.10 -5.03
CA TYR A 65 15.69 -2.01 -6.35
C TYR A 65 16.72 -3.12 -6.60
N ARG A 66 17.00 -3.38 -7.88
CA ARG A 66 18.10 -4.22 -8.33
C ARG A 66 19.06 -3.42 -9.22
N ILE A 67 20.28 -3.90 -9.30
CA ILE A 67 21.30 -3.37 -10.22
C ILE A 67 21.48 -4.39 -11.35
N SER A 68 21.36 -3.94 -12.61
CA SER A 68 21.62 -4.81 -13.76
C SER A 68 23.12 -5.10 -13.92
N ALA A 69 23.45 -6.07 -14.79
CA ALA A 69 24.84 -6.37 -15.13
C ALA A 69 25.60 -5.15 -15.69
N GLU A 70 24.88 -4.19 -16.33
CA GLU A 70 25.44 -2.95 -16.86
C GLU A 70 25.52 -1.82 -15.79
N GLY A 71 25.25 -2.13 -14.52
CA GLY A 71 25.32 -1.17 -13.41
C GLY A 71 24.13 -0.21 -13.30
N LYS A 72 23.03 -0.44 -14.05
CA LYS A 72 21.83 0.40 -13.98
C LYS A 72 20.91 -0.03 -12.86
N GLU A 73 20.39 0.94 -12.10
CA GLU A 73 19.43 0.72 -11.05
C GLU A 73 18.01 0.56 -11.62
N TYR A 74 17.30 -0.50 -11.23
CA TYR A 74 15.89 -0.75 -11.53
C TYR A 74 15.07 -0.73 -10.25
N ILE A 75 14.21 0.26 -10.08
CA ILE A 75 13.30 0.35 -8.95
C ILE A 75 12.15 -0.65 -9.17
N LEU A 76 12.08 -1.66 -8.30
CA LEU A 76 11.01 -2.65 -8.28
C LEU A 76 9.78 -2.13 -7.55
N HIS A 77 10.00 -1.49 -6.38
CA HIS A 77 8.93 -0.98 -5.54
C HIS A 77 9.34 0.28 -4.79
N LEU A 78 8.36 1.16 -4.59
CA LEU A 78 8.41 2.22 -3.57
C LEU A 78 7.47 1.82 -2.43
N ARG A 79 7.95 1.93 -1.19
CA ARG A 79 7.19 1.61 0.03
C ARG A 79 7.02 2.84 0.89
N ILE A 80 5.79 3.05 1.32
CA ILE A 80 5.36 4.14 2.21
C ILE A 80 4.52 3.55 3.36
N PRO A 81 4.28 4.28 4.45
CA PRO A 81 3.45 3.80 5.55
C PRO A 81 2.02 3.39 5.10
N PRO A 82 1.45 2.31 5.62
CA PRO A 82 2.01 1.26 6.47
C PRO A 82 2.39 0.00 5.68
N GLN A 83 3.14 0.14 4.60
CA GLN A 83 3.44 -0.98 3.69
C GLN A 83 4.59 -1.85 4.20
N PRO A 84 4.43 -3.20 4.17
CA PRO A 84 5.51 -4.13 4.45
C PRO A 84 6.43 -4.31 3.24
N PHE A 85 7.66 -4.75 3.49
CA PHE A 85 8.61 -5.19 2.48
C PHE A 85 9.57 -6.23 3.04
N ALA A 86 10.22 -6.98 2.15
CA ALA A 86 11.04 -8.16 2.47
C ALA A 86 10.27 -9.25 3.24
N ASP A 87 8.94 -9.32 3.07
CA ASP A 87 8.07 -10.31 3.68
C ASP A 87 8.02 -11.63 2.89
N VAL A 88 8.42 -11.63 1.62
CA VAL A 88 8.40 -12.81 0.75
C VAL A 88 9.44 -13.86 1.15
N PRO A 89 10.72 -13.53 1.43
CA PRO A 89 11.72 -14.51 1.81
C PRO A 89 11.41 -15.27 3.11
N LEU A 90 10.51 -14.76 3.95
CA LEU A 90 10.02 -15.47 5.13
C LEU A 90 9.44 -16.86 4.80
N PHE A 91 8.91 -17.03 3.58
CA PHE A 91 8.21 -18.22 3.12
C PHE A 91 8.99 -18.99 2.03
N GLU A 92 10.17 -18.50 1.66
CA GLU A 92 11.05 -19.12 0.67
C GLU A 92 12.22 -19.83 1.34
N GLU A 93 12.59 -21.00 0.81
CA GLU A 93 13.84 -21.65 1.19
C GLU A 93 15.00 -20.92 0.50
N GLY A 94 15.99 -20.43 1.25
CA GLY A 94 17.19 -19.82 0.64
C GLY A 94 17.81 -18.65 1.37
N GLY A 95 17.13 -18.08 2.34
CA GLY A 95 17.73 -17.28 3.40
C GLY A 95 18.40 -15.96 3.06
N ASN A 96 18.25 -15.39 1.85
CA ASN A 96 18.87 -14.12 1.48
C ASN A 96 17.86 -13.09 0.99
N TYR A 97 18.20 -11.79 1.09
CA TYR A 97 17.40 -10.73 0.51
C TYR A 97 17.51 -10.75 -1.03
N PRO A 98 16.38 -10.78 -1.76
CA PRO A 98 16.39 -10.91 -3.23
C PRO A 98 16.63 -9.58 -3.99
N ALA A 99 16.80 -8.47 -3.28
CA ALA A 99 16.99 -7.13 -3.85
C ALA A 99 17.60 -6.20 -2.81
N ASN A 100 18.03 -5.01 -3.23
CA ASN A 100 18.49 -3.95 -2.33
C ASN A 100 17.32 -3.15 -1.76
N ALA A 101 17.47 -2.63 -0.53
CA ALA A 101 16.54 -1.68 0.08
C ALA A 101 17.28 -0.45 0.61
N GLN A 102 16.79 0.76 0.25
CA GLN A 102 17.38 2.03 0.65
C GLN A 102 16.29 3.03 1.02
N VAL A 103 16.47 3.78 2.12
CA VAL A 103 15.54 4.85 2.49
C VAL A 103 15.80 6.10 1.63
N LEU A 104 14.71 6.76 1.22
CA LEU A 104 14.76 7.97 0.39
C LEU A 104 14.75 9.27 1.21
N GLU A 105 14.37 9.16 2.48
CA GLU A 105 14.31 10.24 3.46
C GLU A 105 14.52 9.66 4.86
N ASP A 106 14.71 10.50 5.90
CA ASP A 106 14.79 10.03 7.28
C ASP A 106 13.55 9.21 7.65
N SER A 107 13.75 7.93 7.92
CA SER A 107 12.69 6.94 8.01
C SER A 107 12.69 6.20 9.34
N LEU A 108 11.48 5.83 9.77
CA LEU A 108 11.22 4.99 10.92
C LEU A 108 10.58 3.70 10.43
N LEU A 109 11.18 2.57 10.73
CA LEU A 109 10.73 1.26 10.31
C LEU A 109 10.45 0.36 11.51
N LEU A 110 9.46 -0.50 11.39
CA LEU A 110 9.25 -1.61 12.30
C LEU A 110 9.93 -2.84 11.73
N PHE A 111 10.96 -3.32 12.41
CA PHE A 111 11.66 -4.56 12.06
C PHE A 111 11.05 -5.73 12.80
N ILE A 112 10.77 -6.81 12.09
CA ILE A 112 10.24 -8.06 12.62
C ILE A 112 11.28 -9.16 12.30
N PRO A 113 12.02 -9.65 13.33
CA PRO A 113 13.07 -10.63 13.12
C PRO A 113 12.50 -11.99 12.71
N VAL A 114 13.14 -12.66 11.75
CA VAL A 114 12.63 -13.93 11.19
C VAL A 114 12.61 -15.06 12.21
N GLN A 115 13.62 -15.14 13.06
CA GLN A 115 13.74 -16.22 14.03
C GLN A 115 12.62 -16.15 15.06
N GLU A 116 12.46 -14.99 15.72
CA GLU A 116 11.41 -14.76 16.71
C GLU A 116 10.00 -14.89 16.11
N PHE A 117 9.83 -14.44 14.87
CA PHE A 117 8.55 -14.56 14.18
C PHE A 117 8.22 -16.01 13.81
N THR A 118 9.21 -16.79 13.37
CA THR A 118 9.03 -18.21 13.07
C THR A 118 8.71 -19.01 14.34
N GLU A 119 9.40 -18.71 15.45
CA GLU A 119 9.07 -19.31 16.74
C GLU A 119 7.66 -18.97 17.21
N LEU A 120 7.22 -17.71 17.01
CA LEU A 120 5.88 -17.28 17.34
C LEU A 120 4.84 -18.08 16.54
N ILE A 121 5.04 -18.26 15.22
CA ILE A 121 4.16 -19.09 14.39
C ILE A 121 4.14 -20.55 14.86
N ARG A 122 5.30 -21.11 15.25
CA ARG A 122 5.36 -22.49 15.77
C ARG A 122 4.57 -22.66 17.07
N LYS A 123 4.64 -21.66 17.95
CA LYS A 123 3.89 -21.67 19.22
C LYS A 123 2.39 -21.42 19.01
N ASN A 124 2.05 -20.62 18.03
CA ASN A 124 0.67 -20.23 17.73
C ASN A 124 0.38 -20.36 16.21
N PRO A 125 0.10 -21.58 15.71
CA PRO A 125 -0.16 -21.81 14.28
C PRO A 125 -1.36 -21.02 13.72
N SER A 126 -2.27 -20.54 14.56
CA SER A 126 -3.40 -19.71 14.11
C SER A 126 -2.94 -18.42 13.44
N ILE A 127 -1.76 -17.89 13.80
CA ILE A 127 -1.14 -16.74 13.14
C ILE A 127 -0.89 -17.03 11.66
N ALA A 128 -0.33 -18.21 11.33
CA ALA A 128 -0.10 -18.62 9.95
C ALA A 128 -1.42 -18.69 9.14
N PHE A 129 -2.48 -19.28 9.72
CA PHE A 129 -3.78 -19.33 9.06
C PHE A 129 -4.38 -17.94 8.82
N LYS A 130 -4.24 -17.02 9.77
CA LYS A 130 -4.68 -15.62 9.60
C LYS A 130 -3.86 -14.90 8.53
N MET A 131 -2.56 -15.14 8.43
CA MET A 131 -1.72 -14.62 7.35
C MET A 131 -2.14 -15.16 5.98
N LEU A 132 -2.39 -16.47 5.86
CA LEU A 132 -2.89 -17.07 4.64
C LEU A 132 -4.23 -16.47 4.21
N ALA A 133 -5.13 -16.21 5.14
CA ALA A 133 -6.39 -15.50 4.87
C ALA A 133 -6.14 -14.08 4.34
N GLY A 134 -5.18 -13.34 4.93
CA GLY A 134 -4.74 -12.03 4.46
C GLY A 134 -4.16 -12.07 3.04
N PHE A 135 -3.30 -13.05 2.74
CA PHE A 135 -2.77 -13.26 1.38
C PHE A 135 -3.87 -13.61 0.38
N ALA A 136 -4.79 -14.51 0.73
CA ALA A 136 -5.91 -14.87 -0.14
C ALA A 136 -6.80 -13.65 -0.46
N LYS A 137 -7.04 -12.79 0.52
CA LYS A 137 -7.77 -11.53 0.34
C LYS A 137 -7.00 -10.57 -0.59
N ARG A 138 -5.68 -10.45 -0.40
CA ARG A 138 -4.82 -9.64 -1.26
C ARG A 138 -4.83 -10.15 -2.70
N MET A 139 -4.72 -11.47 -2.92
CA MET A 139 -4.78 -12.08 -4.25
C MET A 139 -6.14 -11.80 -4.94
N ARG A 140 -7.26 -11.98 -4.24
CA ARG A 140 -8.59 -11.63 -4.79
C ARG A 140 -8.66 -10.17 -5.20
N ASN A 141 -8.14 -9.26 -4.37
CA ASN A 141 -8.12 -7.83 -4.69
C ASN A 141 -7.27 -7.53 -5.93
N MET A 142 -6.14 -8.24 -6.11
CA MET A 142 -5.30 -8.10 -7.31
C MET A 142 -6.02 -8.64 -8.55
N THR A 143 -6.67 -9.81 -8.48
CA THR A 143 -7.44 -10.38 -9.58
C THR A 143 -8.58 -9.45 -9.99
N ASN A 144 -9.35 -8.93 -9.04
CA ASN A 144 -10.41 -7.96 -9.31
C ASN A 144 -9.87 -6.68 -9.97
N LYS A 145 -8.68 -6.23 -9.55
CA LYS A 145 -8.01 -5.07 -10.16
C LYS A 145 -7.56 -5.36 -11.58
N MET A 146 -7.01 -6.54 -11.85
CA MET A 146 -6.61 -6.95 -13.21
C MET A 146 -7.84 -7.05 -14.13
N GLU A 147 -8.92 -7.64 -13.66
CA GLU A 147 -10.19 -7.70 -14.39
C GLU A 147 -10.70 -6.28 -14.69
N GLU A 148 -10.69 -5.39 -13.70
CA GLU A 148 -11.10 -3.98 -13.87
C GLU A 148 -10.26 -3.26 -14.94
N ILE A 149 -8.93 -3.47 -14.95
CA ILE A 149 -8.04 -2.86 -15.94
C ILE A 149 -8.28 -3.44 -17.33
N SER A 150 -8.55 -4.73 -17.42
CA SER A 150 -8.74 -5.44 -18.69
C SER A 150 -10.10 -5.20 -19.34
N THR A 151 -11.17 -5.04 -18.53
CA THR A 151 -12.55 -5.05 -19.04
C THR A 151 -13.23 -3.68 -19.04
N LYS A 152 -12.73 -2.71 -18.26
CA LYS A 152 -13.41 -1.43 -18.09
C LYS A 152 -12.62 -0.26 -18.67
N GLU A 153 -13.37 0.67 -19.28
CA GLU A 153 -12.80 1.92 -19.76
C GLU A 153 -12.22 2.78 -18.61
N VAL A 154 -11.26 3.65 -18.94
CA VAL A 154 -10.64 4.58 -17.97
C VAL A 154 -11.68 5.46 -17.29
N SER A 155 -12.75 5.84 -18.00
CA SER A 155 -13.89 6.60 -17.48
C SER A 155 -14.57 5.88 -16.31
N SER A 156 -14.89 4.58 -16.47
CA SER A 156 -15.54 3.78 -15.44
C SER A 156 -14.62 3.58 -14.22
N ARG A 157 -13.32 3.34 -14.45
CA ARG A 157 -12.33 3.20 -13.38
C ARG A 157 -12.14 4.49 -12.59
N LEU A 158 -12.10 5.66 -13.27
CA LEU A 158 -12.03 6.96 -12.62
C LEU A 158 -13.30 7.26 -11.81
N ALA A 159 -14.48 6.99 -12.37
CA ALA A 159 -15.74 7.18 -11.66
C ALA A 159 -15.81 6.35 -10.38
N ARG A 160 -15.38 5.09 -10.44
CA ARG A 160 -15.31 4.19 -9.28
C ARG A 160 -14.31 4.67 -8.23
N PHE A 161 -13.15 5.15 -8.65
CA PHE A 161 -12.14 5.74 -7.75
C PHE A 161 -12.71 6.93 -6.98
N ILE A 162 -13.42 7.84 -7.67
CA ILE A 162 -14.03 9.01 -7.04
C ILE A 162 -15.14 8.57 -6.07
N LEU A 163 -16.03 7.65 -6.48
CA LEU A 163 -17.11 7.15 -5.62
C LEU A 163 -16.55 6.46 -4.35
N GLY A 164 -15.62 5.56 -4.49
CA GLY A 164 -15.00 4.90 -3.35
C GLY A 164 -14.32 5.88 -2.39
N GLY A 165 -13.71 6.94 -2.94
CA GLY A 165 -13.10 7.99 -2.13
C GLY A 165 -14.10 8.82 -1.34
N ILE A 166 -15.23 9.23 -1.93
CA ILE A 166 -16.29 10.00 -1.24
C ILE A 166 -17.09 9.13 -0.25
N GLU A 167 -17.19 7.83 -0.48
CA GLU A 167 -17.77 6.88 0.47
C GLU A 167 -16.86 6.72 1.69
N LYS A 168 -15.57 6.48 1.45
CA LYS A 168 -14.58 6.26 2.50
C LYS A 168 -14.40 7.47 3.42
N ASN A 169 -14.43 8.69 2.87
CA ASN A 169 -14.31 9.93 3.66
C ASN A 169 -15.65 10.44 4.23
N GLY A 170 -16.75 9.71 4.00
CA GLY A 170 -18.09 10.04 4.47
C GLY A 170 -18.76 11.23 3.76
N SER A 171 -18.10 11.85 2.78
CA SER A 171 -18.64 13.06 2.09
C SER A 171 -19.81 12.76 1.16
N ILE A 172 -20.07 11.49 0.83
CA ILE A 172 -21.21 11.08 -0.02
C ILE A 172 -22.57 11.53 0.51
N LYS A 173 -22.67 11.78 1.82
CA LYS A 173 -23.88 12.25 2.50
C LYS A 173 -24.05 13.78 2.47
N LEU A 174 -23.04 14.52 2.03
CA LEU A 174 -23.06 15.96 1.96
C LEU A 174 -23.89 16.43 0.74
N PRO A 175 -24.48 17.64 0.78
CA PRO A 175 -25.14 18.23 -0.38
C PRO A 175 -24.22 18.33 -1.60
N GLU A 176 -22.92 18.54 -1.36
CA GLU A 176 -21.88 18.59 -2.38
C GLU A 176 -20.74 17.62 -2.01
N PRO A 177 -20.83 16.35 -2.42
CA PRO A 177 -19.79 15.36 -2.13
C PRO A 177 -18.45 15.74 -2.76
N PHE A 178 -17.35 15.51 -2.06
CA PHE A 178 -16.02 15.78 -2.59
C PHE A 178 -14.98 14.73 -2.20
N LEU A 179 -14.00 14.53 -3.08
CA LEU A 179 -12.80 13.77 -2.84
C LEU A 179 -11.60 14.71 -2.79
N ARG A 180 -10.78 14.64 -1.74
CA ARG A 180 -9.49 15.32 -1.68
C ARG A 180 -8.40 14.37 -2.16
N LEU A 181 -7.70 14.73 -3.23
CA LEU A 181 -6.53 14.00 -3.71
C LEU A 181 -5.32 14.29 -2.82
N THR A 182 -4.84 13.28 -2.12
CA THR A 182 -3.60 13.32 -1.32
C THR A 182 -2.37 12.92 -2.10
N ILE A 183 -2.57 12.37 -3.31
CA ILE A 183 -1.53 11.87 -4.22
C ILE A 183 -1.55 12.63 -5.55
N SER A 184 -0.47 12.55 -6.32
CA SER A 184 -0.35 13.22 -7.62
C SER A 184 -1.28 12.60 -8.68
N LYS A 185 -1.65 13.36 -9.72
CA LYS A 185 -2.40 12.83 -10.86
C LYS A 185 -1.64 11.69 -11.56
N ALA A 186 -0.32 11.74 -11.61
CA ALA A 186 0.50 10.65 -12.16
C ALA A 186 0.32 9.37 -11.36
N THR A 187 0.34 9.46 -10.03
CA THR A 187 0.08 8.32 -9.13
C THR A 187 -1.33 7.76 -9.31
N VAL A 188 -2.35 8.65 -9.48
CA VAL A 188 -3.73 8.22 -9.78
C VAL A 188 -3.79 7.51 -11.13
N ALA A 189 -3.11 8.01 -12.16
CA ALA A 189 -3.06 7.38 -13.49
C ALA A 189 -2.48 5.96 -13.39
N THR A 190 -1.33 5.81 -12.73
CA THR A 190 -0.72 4.50 -12.48
C THR A 190 -1.66 3.57 -11.70
N TYR A 191 -2.31 4.09 -10.65
CA TYR A 191 -3.29 3.31 -9.87
C TYR A 191 -4.47 2.82 -10.72
N LEU A 192 -4.94 3.64 -11.67
CA LEU A 192 -6.02 3.31 -12.59
C LEU A 192 -5.54 2.50 -13.82
N GLY A 193 -4.26 2.14 -13.92
CA GLY A 193 -3.71 1.40 -15.05
C GLY A 193 -3.79 2.18 -16.36
N THR A 194 -3.43 3.46 -16.35
CA THR A 194 -3.44 4.35 -17.51
C THR A 194 -2.30 5.37 -17.44
N ILE A 195 -2.12 6.15 -18.50
CA ILE A 195 -1.14 7.26 -18.53
C ILE A 195 -1.79 8.58 -18.10
N THR A 196 -0.97 9.52 -17.62
CA THR A 196 -1.41 10.81 -17.09
C THR A 196 -2.21 11.62 -18.12
N GLU A 197 -1.85 11.52 -19.40
CA GLU A 197 -2.54 12.22 -20.49
C GLU A 197 -3.97 11.72 -20.65
N THR A 198 -4.17 10.40 -20.72
CA THR A 198 -5.51 9.78 -20.83
C THR A 198 -6.37 10.10 -19.61
N LEU A 199 -5.77 10.05 -18.41
CA LEU A 199 -6.45 10.45 -17.19
C LEU A 199 -6.89 11.92 -17.24
N SER A 200 -6.03 12.82 -17.70
CA SER A 200 -6.32 14.25 -17.81
C SER A 200 -7.46 14.52 -18.81
N ARG A 201 -7.47 13.82 -19.95
CA ARG A 201 -8.58 13.86 -20.92
C ARG A 201 -9.89 13.38 -20.30
N THR A 202 -9.84 12.31 -19.51
CA THR A 202 -11.03 11.78 -18.82
C THR A 202 -11.56 12.76 -17.76
N PHE A 203 -10.68 13.40 -17.00
CA PHE A 203 -11.07 14.47 -16.07
C PHE A 203 -11.76 15.62 -16.79
N LYS A 204 -11.17 16.08 -17.91
CA LYS A 204 -11.75 17.15 -18.73
C LYS A 204 -13.12 16.74 -19.24
N LYS A 205 -13.28 15.54 -19.79
CA LYS A 205 -14.59 15.00 -20.23
C LYS A 205 -15.63 15.08 -19.10
N PHE A 206 -15.29 14.63 -17.88
CA PHE A 206 -16.21 14.67 -16.75
C PHE A 206 -16.58 16.10 -16.32
N GLN A 207 -15.66 17.07 -16.48
CA GLN A 207 -15.93 18.49 -16.22
C GLN A 207 -16.83 19.08 -17.29
N ASP A 208 -16.54 18.82 -18.57
CA ASP A 208 -17.33 19.29 -19.72
C ASP A 208 -18.78 18.77 -19.64
N GLU A 209 -18.94 17.52 -19.17
CA GLU A 209 -20.24 16.89 -18.92
C GLU A 209 -20.90 17.29 -17.59
N LYS A 210 -20.31 18.22 -16.84
CA LYS A 210 -20.78 18.73 -15.53
C LYS A 210 -20.97 17.63 -14.47
N ILE A 211 -20.25 16.53 -14.57
CA ILE A 211 -20.28 15.43 -13.59
C ILE A 211 -19.48 15.78 -12.36
N ILE A 212 -18.31 16.42 -12.57
CA ILE A 212 -17.41 16.86 -11.50
C ILE A 212 -16.91 18.28 -11.74
N VAL A 213 -16.38 18.88 -10.67
CA VAL A 213 -15.56 20.11 -10.72
C VAL A 213 -14.26 19.83 -9.98
N VAL A 214 -13.12 20.16 -10.60
CA VAL A 214 -11.80 20.02 -9.99
C VAL A 214 -11.30 21.39 -9.57
N ASP A 215 -11.08 21.57 -8.26
CA ASP A 215 -10.50 22.77 -7.67
C ASP A 215 -9.27 22.40 -6.86
N GLY A 216 -8.09 22.69 -7.39
CA GLY A 216 -6.81 22.30 -6.82
C GLY A 216 -6.72 20.80 -6.60
N LYS A 217 -6.67 20.39 -5.32
CA LYS A 217 -6.64 18.98 -4.90
C LYS A 217 -8.02 18.40 -4.58
N LYS A 218 -9.11 19.17 -4.74
CA LYS A 218 -10.46 18.70 -4.47
C LYS A 218 -11.21 18.40 -5.76
N ILE A 219 -11.94 17.31 -5.77
CA ILE A 219 -12.85 16.89 -6.84
C ILE A 219 -14.26 16.91 -6.24
N PHE A 220 -15.06 17.87 -6.63
CA PHE A 220 -16.47 17.97 -6.23
C PHE A 220 -17.34 17.19 -7.21
N VAL A 221 -18.26 16.37 -6.70
CA VAL A 221 -19.21 15.61 -7.51
C VAL A 221 -20.48 16.42 -7.66
N LYS A 222 -20.79 16.85 -8.88
CA LYS A 222 -22.00 17.65 -9.22
C LYS A 222 -23.17 16.77 -9.62
N ASP A 223 -22.92 15.64 -10.29
CA ASP A 223 -23.94 14.66 -10.67
C ASP A 223 -23.55 13.25 -10.19
N LEU A 224 -24.00 12.93 -8.98
CA LEU A 224 -23.75 11.62 -8.36
C LEU A 224 -24.46 10.47 -9.10
N LYS A 225 -25.65 10.74 -9.71
CA LYS A 225 -26.39 9.72 -10.44
C LYS A 225 -25.64 9.31 -11.70
N LYS A 226 -25.19 10.31 -12.49
CA LYS A 226 -24.43 10.08 -13.71
C LYS A 226 -23.08 9.43 -13.41
N LEU A 227 -22.40 9.85 -12.33
CA LEU A 227 -21.15 9.21 -11.89
C LEU A 227 -21.34 7.73 -11.55
N LYS A 228 -22.44 7.36 -10.87
CA LYS A 228 -22.80 5.97 -10.57
C LYS A 228 -23.13 5.15 -11.82
N GLN A 229 -23.76 5.76 -12.84
CA GLN A 229 -24.05 5.07 -14.11
C GLN A 229 -22.78 4.72 -14.89
N ILE A 230 -21.77 5.60 -14.88
CA ILE A 230 -20.48 5.35 -15.54
C ILE A 230 -19.68 4.23 -14.85
N CYS A 231 -19.96 3.94 -13.58
CA CYS A 231 -19.31 2.85 -12.85
C CYS A 231 -19.75 1.45 -13.26
N LYS A 232 -20.89 1.32 -13.94
CA LYS A 232 -21.40 0.02 -14.41
C LYS A 232 -20.60 -0.46 -15.59
#